data_81396ee81cda3ffcd04296262150943a
#
_entry.id   81396ee81cda3ffcd04296262150943a
#
_cell.length_a   1.000
_cell.length_b   1.000
_cell.length_c   1.000
_cell.angle_alpha   90.00
_cell.angle_beta   90.00
_cell.angle_gamma   90.00
#
_symmetry.space_group_name_H-M   'P 1'
#
loop_
_entity.id
_entity.type
_entity.pdbx_description
1 polymer ?
#
loop_
_entity_poly.entity_id
_entity_poly.type
_entity_poly.pdbx_seq_one_letter_code
_entity_poly.pdbx_strand_id
1 'polypeptide(L)'
;MEKSKKIILAILIATICCVIFSFQTQKVGFHEDEGYTAASSVNPSNGLMVATDENGNPKWLTKEYVTDFVTLSPKNIFNFKALYLNQAYDNHPPFFYTMVHFASLFFGGHFTKYNVFIVNIVAFILSLIVIIKILKLLNKEKLIPATLIFYGLSMGTISMVIFQRMYMLLTFFVVLYFYQTLKIYKNNFKLDGKTITLLGITTILGFLTQYFFAIYAFAIFVLMIIQMFRRKANKELIKNYFLAHVIYAILGILIFVPCIKHLLFSDRGISNLGNGEYFLHFWEYIKHFAYAFSINTNYTPLIIIALVIFFGLIIYWFIKSKEKFIVVLTTLPSIFYFIIAVKMTSFQELRYIMPTLPFASLAFILSLDSLFTLKNKENIITIIATIIVFIGLFTSKPLFLYKDYQKCLEIAKQNSEKSFVYVYDNFFNHMQSIPEMMIYKKTLIVNTNGNNELEFMLKNDELNNESSYILSIKNYIDNDEILNKIKENTDFKNIEKIYEGPTSKYEVGNNLYLVSK
;
A
#
# COMPACT_ATOMS: atom_id res chain seq x y z
N MET A 1 38.62 -8.75 -3.63
CA MET A 1 37.59 -8.57 -4.69
C MET A 1 36.17 -8.86 -4.22
N GLU A 2 35.87 -9.95 -3.51
CA GLU A 2 34.49 -10.26 -3.02
C GLU A 2 34.01 -9.30 -1.93
N LYS A 3 34.90 -8.93 -0.99
CA LYS A 3 34.58 -7.99 0.12
C LYS A 3 34.24 -6.59 -0.42
N SER A 4 35.00 -6.07 -1.40
CA SER A 4 34.72 -4.76 -2.00
C SER A 4 33.40 -4.73 -2.76
N LYS A 5 33.02 -5.81 -3.46
CA LYS A 5 31.70 -5.90 -4.13
C LYS A 5 30.54 -5.88 -3.13
N LYS A 6 30.68 -6.54 -1.98
CA LYS A 6 29.67 -6.52 -0.91
C LYS A 6 29.51 -5.12 -0.32
N ILE A 7 30.60 -4.40 -0.13
CA ILE A 7 30.59 -3.02 0.38
C ILE A 7 29.91 -2.08 -0.63
N ILE A 8 30.27 -2.15 -1.91
CA ILE A 8 29.63 -1.33 -2.96
C ILE A 8 28.12 -1.58 -3.02
N LEU A 9 27.71 -2.85 -2.91
CA LEU A 9 26.30 -3.21 -2.91
C LEU A 9 25.57 -2.68 -1.68
N ALA A 10 26.18 -2.76 -0.51
CA ALA A 10 25.62 -2.20 0.72
C ALA A 10 25.47 -0.67 0.63
N ILE A 11 26.48 0.03 0.06
CA ILE A 11 26.41 1.47 -0.20
C ILE A 11 25.26 1.79 -1.17
N LEU A 12 25.09 1.03 -2.25
CA LEU A 12 24.00 1.24 -3.20
C LEU A 12 22.63 1.09 -2.52
N ILE A 13 22.43 0.03 -1.74
CA ILE A 13 21.16 -0.17 -1.00
C ILE A 13 20.95 0.99 -0.02
N ALA A 14 21.98 1.37 0.73
CA ALA A 14 21.89 2.50 1.67
C ALA A 14 21.52 3.81 0.95
N THR A 15 22.14 4.11 -0.21
CA THR A 15 21.81 5.28 -1.02
C THR A 15 20.34 5.27 -1.48
N ILE A 16 19.84 4.13 -1.97
CA ILE A 16 18.43 3.97 -2.35
C ILE A 16 17.51 4.22 -1.14
N CYS A 17 17.84 3.65 0.01
CA CYS A 17 17.08 3.87 1.24
C CYS A 17 17.11 5.33 1.70
N CYS A 18 18.25 6.03 1.57
CA CYS A 18 18.37 7.46 1.89
C CYS A 18 17.47 8.31 0.99
N VAL A 19 17.38 8.01 -0.30
CA VAL A 19 16.46 8.71 -1.22
C VAL A 19 15.01 8.50 -0.80
N ILE A 20 14.61 7.25 -0.52
CA ILE A 20 13.24 6.94 -0.05
C ILE A 20 12.96 7.65 1.28
N PHE A 21 13.90 7.62 2.21
CA PHE A 21 13.77 8.29 3.50
C PHE A 21 13.62 9.81 3.34
N SER A 22 14.32 10.44 2.38
CA SER A 22 14.16 11.87 2.08
C SER A 22 12.74 12.22 1.62
N PHE A 23 12.06 11.32 0.90
CA PHE A 23 10.64 11.49 0.58
C PHE A 23 9.75 11.25 1.80
N GLN A 24 10.05 10.24 2.62
CA GLN A 24 9.30 9.99 3.87
C GLN A 24 9.35 11.19 4.82
N THR A 25 10.48 11.90 4.91
CA THR A 25 10.55 13.13 5.73
C THR A 25 9.62 14.24 5.24
N GLN A 26 9.31 14.25 3.94
CA GLN A 26 8.42 15.21 3.31
C GLN A 26 6.94 14.85 3.42
N LYS A 27 6.60 13.64 3.89
CA LYS A 27 5.21 13.23 4.14
C LYS A 27 4.66 14.02 5.31
N VAL A 28 3.48 14.60 5.14
CA VAL A 28 2.80 15.43 6.17
C VAL A 28 1.51 14.77 6.65
N GLY A 29 0.61 14.49 5.75
CA GLY A 29 -0.68 13.88 6.04
C GLY A 29 -0.70 12.37 5.82
N PHE A 30 -1.89 11.79 5.97
CA PHE A 30 -2.15 10.37 5.86
C PHE A 30 -3.32 10.10 4.92
N HIS A 31 -3.29 8.97 4.25
CA HIS A 31 -4.48 8.40 3.63
C HIS A 31 -5.41 7.87 4.74
N GLU A 32 -6.71 7.86 4.51
CA GLU A 32 -7.68 7.29 5.46
C GLU A 32 -7.32 5.86 5.89
N ASP A 33 -6.91 5.02 4.94
CA ASP A 33 -6.43 3.66 5.20
C ASP A 33 -5.18 3.59 6.08
N GLU A 34 -4.32 4.62 6.07
CA GLU A 34 -3.11 4.67 6.92
C GLU A 34 -3.49 4.96 8.37
N GLY A 35 -4.44 5.88 8.59
CA GLY A 35 -5.03 6.13 9.92
C GLY A 35 -5.71 4.88 10.46
N TYR A 36 -6.50 4.20 9.61
CA TYR A 36 -7.13 2.93 9.95
C TYR A 36 -6.10 1.83 10.30
N THR A 37 -5.01 1.73 9.54
CA THR A 37 -3.92 0.79 9.82
C THR A 37 -3.32 1.03 11.20
N ALA A 38 -3.01 2.29 11.53
CA ALA A 38 -2.47 2.64 12.83
C ALA A 38 -3.43 2.23 13.95
N ALA A 39 -4.69 2.66 13.89
CA ALA A 39 -5.70 2.35 14.89
C ALA A 39 -5.92 0.85 15.07
N SER A 40 -6.15 0.11 13.97
CA SER A 40 -6.42 -1.34 14.01
C SER A 40 -5.25 -2.16 14.55
N SER A 41 -4.02 -1.61 14.49
CA SER A 41 -2.84 -2.28 15.00
C SER A 41 -2.64 -2.10 16.51
N VAL A 42 -3.24 -1.06 17.13
CA VAL A 42 -2.92 -0.67 18.51
C VAL A 42 -4.14 -0.56 19.43
N ASN A 43 -5.34 -0.34 18.88
CA ASN A 43 -6.56 -0.09 19.66
C ASN A 43 -7.57 -1.23 19.49
N PRO A 44 -8.27 -1.68 20.57
CA PRO A 44 -9.24 -2.79 20.54
C PRO A 44 -10.63 -2.40 20.00
N SER A 45 -10.81 -1.24 19.36
CA SER A 45 -12.11 -0.71 18.92
C SER A 45 -12.52 -1.13 17.50
N ASN A 46 -12.07 -2.28 17.00
CA ASN A 46 -12.23 -2.73 15.62
C ASN A 46 -11.68 -1.74 14.58
N GLY A 47 -10.75 -0.86 14.98
CA GLY A 47 -10.19 0.20 14.13
C GLY A 47 -11.17 1.33 13.82
N LEU A 48 -12.32 1.40 14.49
CA LEU A 48 -13.34 2.42 14.28
C LEU A 48 -13.34 3.42 15.44
N MET A 49 -13.27 4.71 15.09
CA MET A 49 -13.45 5.79 16.07
C MET A 49 -14.94 5.92 16.40
N VAL A 50 -15.29 5.72 17.66
CA VAL A 50 -16.69 5.87 18.11
C VAL A 50 -16.96 7.35 18.32
N ALA A 51 -17.52 7.99 17.30
CA ALA A 51 -17.81 9.43 17.28
C ALA A 51 -19.27 9.77 17.66
N THR A 52 -20.10 8.78 17.93
CA THR A 52 -21.51 8.93 18.32
C THR A 52 -21.76 8.38 19.73
N ASP A 53 -22.83 8.88 20.35
CA ASP A 53 -23.37 8.34 21.61
C ASP A 53 -24.23 7.08 21.36
N GLU A 54 -24.88 6.56 22.43
CA GLU A 54 -25.74 5.37 22.34
C GLU A 54 -27.01 5.59 21.51
N ASN A 55 -27.40 6.85 21.28
CA ASN A 55 -28.54 7.24 20.48
C ASN A 55 -28.17 7.53 19.01
N GLY A 56 -26.88 7.40 18.66
CA GLY A 56 -26.36 7.72 17.33
C GLY A 56 -26.08 9.21 17.09
N ASN A 57 -26.14 10.05 18.11
CA ASN A 57 -25.82 11.48 17.97
C ASN A 57 -24.31 11.72 18.04
N PRO A 58 -23.76 12.68 17.28
CA PRO A 58 -22.36 13.08 17.38
C PRO A 58 -21.98 13.46 18.81
N LYS A 59 -20.85 12.97 19.28
CA LYS A 59 -20.31 13.32 20.60
C LYS A 59 -18.96 14.00 20.49
N TRP A 60 -18.67 14.86 21.47
CA TRP A 60 -17.37 15.49 21.58
C TRP A 60 -16.28 14.47 21.88
N LEU A 61 -15.25 14.47 21.06
CA LEU A 61 -14.03 13.67 21.24
C LEU A 61 -12.94 14.58 21.83
N THR A 62 -12.36 14.17 22.96
CA THR A 62 -11.22 14.89 23.51
C THR A 62 -9.94 14.57 22.74
N LYS A 63 -8.97 15.46 22.83
CA LYS A 63 -7.63 15.27 22.26
C LYS A 63 -6.98 13.96 22.74
N GLU A 64 -7.15 13.62 24.01
CA GLU A 64 -6.63 12.39 24.63
C GLU A 64 -7.29 11.17 24.03
N TYR A 65 -8.62 11.19 23.84
CA TYR A 65 -9.34 10.07 23.20
C TYR A 65 -8.83 9.80 21.77
N VAL A 66 -8.66 10.87 20.97
CA VAL A 66 -8.15 10.73 19.59
C VAL A 66 -6.70 10.23 19.59
N THR A 67 -5.88 10.71 20.54
CA THR A 67 -4.49 10.25 20.67
C THR A 67 -4.44 8.77 21.06
N ASP A 68 -5.19 8.35 22.08
CA ASP A 68 -5.25 6.96 22.54
C ASP A 68 -5.79 6.01 21.45
N PHE A 69 -6.63 6.52 20.56
CA PHE A 69 -7.18 5.73 19.46
C PHE A 69 -6.11 5.25 18.47
N VAL A 70 -5.06 6.04 18.22
CA VAL A 70 -4.00 5.71 17.22
C VAL A 70 -2.64 5.41 17.85
N THR A 71 -2.54 5.37 19.17
CA THR A 71 -1.30 5.09 19.88
C THR A 71 -1.38 3.82 20.71
N LEU A 72 -0.24 3.15 20.90
CA LEU A 72 -0.17 1.93 21.68
C LEU A 72 -0.14 2.29 23.18
N SER A 73 -1.28 2.14 23.84
CA SER A 73 -1.37 2.31 25.30
C SER A 73 -0.74 1.13 26.04
N PRO A 74 -0.24 1.32 27.29
CA PRO A 74 0.30 0.24 28.10
C PRO A 74 -0.64 -0.96 28.29
N LYS A 75 -1.95 -0.72 28.30
CA LYS A 75 -2.99 -1.77 28.42
C LYS A 75 -3.10 -2.67 27.18
N ASN A 76 -2.67 -2.17 26.03
CA ASN A 76 -2.80 -2.85 24.75
C ASN A 76 -1.49 -3.47 24.27
N ILE A 77 -0.40 -3.34 25.02
CA ILE A 77 0.86 -4.01 24.71
C ILE A 77 0.62 -5.53 24.67
N PHE A 78 0.96 -6.16 23.54
CA PHE A 78 0.76 -7.59 23.27
C PHE A 78 -0.71 -8.07 23.31
N ASN A 79 -1.69 -7.16 23.15
CA ASN A 79 -3.09 -7.54 23.04
C ASN A 79 -3.40 -8.11 21.63
N PHE A 80 -2.79 -9.26 21.31
CA PHE A 80 -2.99 -9.93 20.02
C PHE A 80 -4.40 -10.44 19.81
N LYS A 81 -5.17 -10.67 20.91
CA LYS A 81 -6.58 -11.01 20.81
C LYS A 81 -7.38 -9.86 20.19
N ALA A 82 -7.17 -8.62 20.67
CA ALA A 82 -7.83 -7.46 20.11
C ALA A 82 -7.45 -7.25 18.64
N LEU A 83 -6.15 -7.37 18.33
CA LEU A 83 -5.66 -7.29 16.95
C LEU A 83 -6.33 -8.33 16.03
N TYR A 84 -6.40 -9.58 16.46
CA TYR A 84 -7.08 -10.64 15.73
C TYR A 84 -8.55 -10.31 15.49
N LEU A 85 -9.27 -9.83 16.52
CA LEU A 85 -10.68 -9.45 16.41
C LEU A 85 -10.89 -8.24 15.51
N ASN A 86 -10.02 -7.22 15.59
CA ASN A 86 -10.05 -6.08 14.68
C ASN A 86 -9.99 -6.55 13.22
N GLN A 87 -9.08 -7.46 12.91
CA GLN A 87 -8.93 -7.97 11.55
C GLN A 87 -10.07 -8.95 11.16
N ALA A 88 -10.62 -9.70 12.10
CA ALA A 88 -11.78 -10.54 11.85
C ALA A 88 -13.05 -9.72 11.54
N TYR A 89 -13.14 -8.50 12.06
CA TYR A 89 -14.20 -7.54 11.76
C TYR A 89 -13.96 -6.83 10.41
N ASP A 90 -12.71 -6.45 10.12
CA ASP A 90 -12.27 -5.88 8.84
C ASP A 90 -12.15 -6.97 7.75
N ASN A 91 -11.73 -6.59 6.54
CA ASN A 91 -11.51 -7.48 5.40
C ASN A 91 -10.03 -7.77 5.10
N HIS A 92 -9.14 -7.59 6.08
CA HIS A 92 -7.70 -7.78 5.91
C HIS A 92 -7.15 -8.83 6.87
N PRO A 93 -6.14 -9.63 6.46
CA PRO A 93 -5.50 -10.60 7.34
C PRO A 93 -4.54 -9.93 8.35
N PRO A 94 -4.20 -10.61 9.49
CA PRO A 94 -3.63 -9.95 10.66
C PRO A 94 -2.12 -9.73 10.64
N PHE A 95 -1.34 -10.38 9.78
CA PHE A 95 0.12 -10.41 9.94
C PHE A 95 0.79 -9.04 9.77
N PHE A 96 0.35 -8.23 8.80
CA PHE A 96 0.88 -6.87 8.63
C PHE A 96 0.62 -6.02 9.88
N TYR A 97 -0.59 -6.05 10.40
CA TYR A 97 -0.98 -5.30 11.59
C TYR A 97 -0.23 -5.75 12.84
N THR A 98 0.11 -7.05 12.93
CA THR A 98 1.00 -7.59 13.96
C THR A 98 2.40 -6.97 13.86
N MET A 99 2.95 -6.83 12.64
CA MET A 99 4.24 -6.18 12.45
C MET A 99 4.21 -4.70 12.82
N VAL A 100 3.11 -4.00 12.49
CA VAL A 100 2.89 -2.59 12.87
C VAL A 100 2.76 -2.46 14.40
N HIS A 101 2.06 -3.39 15.06
CA HIS A 101 1.97 -3.43 16.53
C HIS A 101 3.37 -3.51 17.17
N PHE A 102 4.20 -4.43 16.72
CA PHE A 102 5.60 -4.53 17.19
C PHE A 102 6.40 -3.26 16.88
N ALA A 103 6.25 -2.69 15.70
CA ALA A 103 6.93 -1.45 15.34
C ALA A 103 6.50 -0.29 16.27
N SER A 104 5.24 -0.22 16.65
CA SER A 104 4.70 0.84 17.53
C SER A 104 5.31 0.82 18.93
N LEU A 105 5.84 -0.31 19.40
CA LEU A 105 6.58 -0.39 20.67
C LEU A 105 7.80 0.53 20.71
N PHE A 106 8.45 0.78 19.57
CA PHE A 106 9.65 1.63 19.49
C PHE A 106 9.34 3.13 19.56
N PHE A 107 8.07 3.53 19.46
CA PHE A 107 7.66 4.94 19.41
C PHE A 107 7.01 5.44 20.69
N GLY A 108 7.03 4.63 21.77
CA GLY A 108 6.66 5.08 23.12
C GLY A 108 5.24 5.65 23.24
N GLY A 109 4.27 5.12 22.50
CA GLY A 109 2.89 5.63 22.51
C GLY A 109 2.65 6.88 21.65
N HIS A 110 3.60 7.28 20.80
CA HIS A 110 3.41 8.41 19.89
C HIS A 110 2.93 7.95 18.52
N PHE A 111 1.92 8.64 17.98
CA PHE A 111 1.50 8.50 16.59
C PHE A 111 2.44 9.30 15.70
N THR A 112 3.15 8.62 14.81
CA THR A 112 4.09 9.25 13.88
C THR A 112 4.02 8.63 12.49
N LYS A 113 4.45 9.38 11.48
CA LYS A 113 4.59 8.86 10.11
C LYS A 113 5.66 7.75 9.97
N TYR A 114 6.36 7.38 11.03
CA TYR A 114 7.43 6.38 11.00
C TYR A 114 7.01 5.01 11.55
N ASN A 115 5.91 4.91 12.32
CA ASN A 115 5.47 3.65 12.94
C ASN A 115 5.29 2.52 11.92
N VAL A 116 4.55 2.79 10.85
CA VAL A 116 4.30 1.81 9.79
C VAL A 116 5.43 1.81 8.75
N PHE A 117 6.04 2.97 8.51
CA PHE A 117 7.14 3.10 7.55
C PHE A 117 8.31 2.16 7.86
N ILE A 118 8.63 1.93 9.15
CA ILE A 118 9.73 1.01 9.53
C ILE A 118 9.45 -0.43 9.05
N VAL A 119 8.21 -0.88 9.08
CA VAL A 119 7.82 -2.20 8.54
C VAL A 119 8.05 -2.25 7.03
N ASN A 120 7.62 -1.19 6.33
CA ASN A 120 7.74 -1.13 4.88
C ASN A 120 9.19 -1.00 4.41
N ILE A 121 10.02 -0.17 5.06
CA ILE A 121 11.43 -0.03 4.65
C ILE A 121 12.23 -1.32 4.91
N VAL A 122 11.94 -2.04 5.99
CA VAL A 122 12.55 -3.36 6.26
C VAL A 122 12.10 -4.38 5.20
N ALA A 123 10.81 -4.46 4.88
CA ALA A 123 10.29 -5.33 3.83
C ALA A 123 10.90 -4.99 2.45
N PHE A 124 11.11 -3.71 2.17
CA PHE A 124 11.78 -3.24 0.95
C PHE A 124 13.24 -3.71 0.89
N ILE A 125 14.03 -3.50 1.95
CA ILE A 125 15.43 -3.95 2.00
C ILE A 125 15.52 -5.47 1.81
N LEU A 126 14.64 -6.23 2.47
CA LEU A 126 14.56 -7.68 2.30
C LEU A 126 14.20 -8.06 0.86
N SER A 127 13.32 -7.32 0.19
CA SER A 127 12.99 -7.52 -1.22
C SER A 127 14.20 -7.30 -2.14
N LEU A 128 14.98 -6.24 -1.90
CA LEU A 128 16.23 -5.99 -2.65
C LEU A 128 17.24 -7.15 -2.46
N ILE A 129 17.38 -7.64 -1.23
CA ILE A 129 18.24 -8.80 -0.94
C ILE A 129 17.79 -10.06 -1.68
N VAL A 130 16.48 -10.29 -1.77
CA VAL A 130 15.93 -11.43 -2.52
C VAL A 130 16.13 -11.26 -4.02
N ILE A 131 15.93 -10.05 -4.57
CA ILE A 131 16.22 -9.75 -5.99
C ILE A 131 17.70 -10.03 -6.33
N ILE A 132 18.63 -9.65 -5.45
CA ILE A 132 20.05 -10.00 -5.61
C ILE A 132 20.25 -11.52 -5.69
N LYS A 133 19.56 -12.28 -4.82
CA LYS A 133 19.63 -13.76 -4.83
C LYS A 133 19.03 -14.34 -6.11
N ILE A 134 17.96 -13.76 -6.64
CA ILE A 134 17.36 -14.15 -7.93
C ILE A 134 18.38 -13.96 -9.07
N LEU A 135 18.98 -12.78 -9.17
CA LEU A 135 19.96 -12.49 -10.22
C LEU A 135 21.20 -13.38 -10.13
N LYS A 136 21.66 -13.70 -8.91
CA LYS A 136 22.74 -14.68 -8.69
C LYS A 136 22.33 -16.08 -9.17
N LEU A 137 21.14 -16.54 -8.84
CA LEU A 137 20.60 -17.83 -9.26
C LEU A 137 20.45 -17.94 -10.78
N LEU A 138 20.27 -16.81 -11.46
CA LEU A 138 20.20 -16.69 -12.91
C LEU A 138 21.59 -16.47 -13.57
N ASN A 139 22.68 -16.41 -12.81
CA ASN A 139 24.03 -16.06 -13.28
C ASN A 139 24.06 -14.67 -13.98
N LYS A 140 23.35 -13.70 -13.39
CA LYS A 140 23.19 -12.32 -13.90
C LYS A 140 23.65 -11.28 -12.89
N GLU A 141 24.68 -11.56 -12.10
CA GLU A 141 25.17 -10.71 -11.01
C GLU A 141 25.58 -9.31 -11.48
N LYS A 142 26.07 -9.18 -12.71
CA LYS A 142 26.46 -7.89 -13.26
C LYS A 142 25.28 -6.95 -13.50
N LEU A 143 24.05 -7.45 -13.56
CA LEU A 143 22.83 -6.67 -13.71
C LEU A 143 22.24 -6.20 -12.36
N ILE A 144 22.84 -6.60 -11.24
CA ILE A 144 22.35 -6.22 -9.90
C ILE A 144 22.22 -4.69 -9.78
N PRO A 145 23.25 -3.86 -10.09
CA PRO A 145 23.10 -2.41 -9.94
C PRO A 145 21.95 -1.84 -10.76
N ALA A 146 21.84 -2.23 -12.03
CA ALA A 146 20.76 -1.77 -12.91
C ALA A 146 19.38 -2.11 -12.36
N THR A 147 19.20 -3.34 -11.89
CA THR A 147 17.91 -3.82 -11.38
C THR A 147 17.54 -3.12 -10.06
N LEU A 148 18.50 -2.96 -9.14
CA LEU A 148 18.23 -2.29 -7.87
C LEU A 148 17.92 -0.80 -8.04
N ILE A 149 18.63 -0.11 -8.95
CA ILE A 149 18.37 1.30 -9.27
C ILE A 149 16.98 1.42 -9.91
N PHE A 150 16.72 0.63 -10.95
CA PHE A 150 15.47 0.74 -11.72
C PHE A 150 14.24 0.40 -10.88
N TYR A 151 14.28 -0.67 -10.09
CA TYR A 151 13.19 -1.03 -9.19
C TYR A 151 13.14 -0.10 -7.98
N GLY A 152 14.26 0.07 -7.27
CA GLY A 152 14.29 0.70 -5.95
C GLY A 152 14.00 2.21 -5.97
N LEU A 153 14.32 2.89 -7.07
CA LEU A 153 14.09 4.33 -7.22
C LEU A 153 12.95 4.66 -8.21
N SER A 154 12.19 3.68 -8.69
CA SER A 154 10.98 3.96 -9.48
C SER A 154 9.93 4.67 -8.62
N MET A 155 9.15 5.59 -9.22
CA MET A 155 8.11 6.34 -8.50
C MET A 155 7.09 5.43 -7.83
N GLY A 156 6.72 4.34 -8.49
CA GLY A 156 5.82 3.33 -7.93
C GLY A 156 6.39 2.67 -6.67
N THR A 157 7.68 2.31 -6.67
CA THR A 157 8.32 1.69 -5.50
C THR A 157 8.48 2.69 -4.36
N ILE A 158 8.90 3.92 -4.64
CA ILE A 158 8.98 4.97 -3.61
C ILE A 158 7.60 5.19 -2.99
N SER A 159 6.56 5.36 -3.82
CA SER A 159 5.18 5.53 -3.36
C SER A 159 4.69 4.36 -2.51
N MET A 160 5.04 3.11 -2.90
CA MET A 160 4.69 1.89 -2.16
C MET A 160 5.35 1.84 -0.77
N VAL A 161 6.62 2.23 -0.66
CA VAL A 161 7.35 2.18 0.63
C VAL A 161 6.84 3.24 1.60
N ILE A 162 6.54 4.47 1.11
CA ILE A 162 6.02 5.55 1.95
C ILE A 162 4.53 5.40 2.27
N PHE A 163 3.78 4.62 1.48
CA PHE A 163 2.38 4.31 1.76
C PHE A 163 2.26 3.32 2.92
N GLN A 164 1.69 3.73 4.02
CA GLN A 164 1.66 2.99 5.28
C GLN A 164 0.59 1.89 5.29
N ARG A 165 0.69 1.00 4.30
CA ARG A 165 -0.19 -0.18 4.11
C ARG A 165 0.65 -1.41 3.77
N MET A 166 0.01 -2.57 3.77
CA MET A 166 0.61 -3.90 3.65
C MET A 166 1.30 -4.21 2.32
N TYR A 167 1.21 -3.36 1.30
CA TYR A 167 1.61 -3.71 -0.07
C TYR A 167 3.11 -3.94 -0.25
N MET A 168 3.96 -3.23 0.50
CA MET A 168 5.40 -3.50 0.47
C MET A 168 5.76 -4.84 1.10
N LEU A 169 5.13 -5.18 2.23
CA LEU A 169 5.33 -6.49 2.87
C LEU A 169 4.77 -7.63 2.01
N LEU A 170 3.62 -7.42 1.35
CA LEU A 170 3.08 -8.33 0.34
C LEU A 170 4.08 -8.56 -0.79
N THR A 171 4.65 -7.48 -1.34
CA THR A 171 5.64 -7.53 -2.41
C THR A 171 6.87 -8.33 -2.00
N PHE A 172 7.34 -8.16 -0.77
CA PHE A 172 8.44 -8.97 -0.23
C PHE A 172 8.11 -10.47 -0.27
N PHE A 173 6.94 -10.88 0.23
CA PHE A 173 6.55 -12.30 0.23
C PHE A 173 6.36 -12.85 -1.18
N VAL A 174 5.84 -12.06 -2.12
CA VAL A 174 5.70 -12.45 -3.54
C VAL A 174 7.09 -12.68 -4.16
N VAL A 175 8.04 -11.77 -3.95
CA VAL A 175 9.41 -11.91 -4.48
C VAL A 175 10.15 -13.08 -3.81
N LEU A 176 9.94 -13.30 -2.50
CA LEU A 176 10.54 -14.42 -1.77
C LEU A 176 9.98 -15.77 -2.25
N TYR A 177 8.66 -15.86 -2.45
CA TYR A 177 8.01 -17.06 -2.98
C TYR A 177 8.50 -17.39 -4.39
N PHE A 178 8.61 -16.38 -5.25
CA PHE A 178 9.20 -16.53 -6.58
C PHE A 178 10.65 -17.05 -6.51
N TYR A 179 11.50 -16.46 -5.66
CA TYR A 179 12.87 -16.91 -5.48
C TYR A 179 12.96 -18.39 -5.07
N GLN A 180 12.16 -18.78 -4.09
CA GLN A 180 12.13 -20.17 -3.60
C GLN A 180 11.69 -21.13 -4.70
N THR A 181 10.65 -20.77 -5.45
CA THR A 181 10.15 -21.56 -6.57
C THR A 181 11.17 -21.67 -7.70
N LEU A 182 11.84 -20.54 -8.04
CA LEU A 182 12.91 -20.55 -9.03
C LEU A 182 14.08 -21.45 -8.59
N LYS A 183 14.40 -21.46 -7.30
CA LYS A 183 15.43 -22.35 -6.72
C LYS A 183 15.02 -23.83 -6.85
N ILE A 184 13.77 -24.17 -6.55
CA ILE A 184 13.22 -25.52 -6.75
C ILE A 184 13.34 -25.93 -8.22
N TYR A 185 12.94 -25.07 -9.15
CA TYR A 185 13.07 -25.31 -10.59
C TYR A 185 14.52 -25.56 -11.02
N LYS A 186 15.45 -24.70 -10.58
CA LYS A 186 16.89 -24.82 -10.92
C LYS A 186 17.54 -26.09 -10.32
N ASN A 187 17.03 -26.57 -9.19
CA ASN A 187 17.49 -27.79 -8.52
C ASN A 187 16.71 -29.05 -8.97
N ASN A 188 16.20 -29.07 -10.21
CA ASN A 188 15.44 -30.20 -10.78
C ASN A 188 14.28 -30.66 -9.87
N PHE A 189 13.55 -29.70 -9.30
CA PHE A 189 12.38 -29.89 -8.45
C PHE A 189 12.65 -30.64 -7.13
N LYS A 190 13.92 -30.69 -6.68
CA LYS A 190 14.25 -31.31 -5.40
C LYS A 190 13.58 -30.59 -4.24
N LEU A 191 12.85 -31.34 -3.42
CA LEU A 191 12.13 -30.87 -2.23
C LEU A 191 12.75 -31.55 -1.00
N ASP A 192 13.61 -30.83 -0.30
CA ASP A 192 14.07 -31.26 1.03
C ASP A 192 13.20 -30.61 2.12
N GLY A 193 13.27 -31.12 3.35
CA GLY A 193 12.45 -30.64 4.46
C GLY A 193 12.60 -29.14 4.71
N LYS A 194 13.83 -28.60 4.58
CA LYS A 194 14.10 -27.16 4.73
C LYS A 194 13.39 -26.34 3.66
N THR A 195 13.46 -26.78 2.40
CA THR A 195 12.80 -26.09 1.27
C THR A 195 11.29 -26.08 1.45
N ILE A 196 10.70 -27.22 1.82
CA ILE A 196 9.24 -27.34 2.07
C ILE A 196 8.84 -26.40 3.23
N THR A 197 9.56 -26.43 4.36
CA THR A 197 9.24 -25.59 5.52
C THR A 197 9.33 -24.10 5.18
N LEU A 198 10.40 -23.64 4.53
CA LEU A 198 10.57 -22.24 4.17
C LEU A 198 9.52 -21.77 3.15
N LEU A 199 9.18 -22.62 2.18
CA LEU A 199 8.12 -22.34 1.22
C LEU A 199 6.75 -22.21 1.92
N GLY A 200 6.48 -23.11 2.88
CA GLY A 200 5.26 -23.08 3.69
C GLY A 200 5.13 -21.82 4.54
N ILE A 201 6.20 -21.47 5.27
CA ILE A 201 6.23 -20.22 6.07
C ILE A 201 5.97 -19.01 5.18
N THR A 202 6.64 -18.95 4.02
CA THR A 202 6.46 -17.83 3.07
C THR A 202 5.02 -17.76 2.55
N THR A 203 4.43 -18.92 2.20
CA THR A 203 3.07 -19.00 1.67
C THR A 203 2.03 -18.57 2.72
N ILE A 204 2.17 -19.08 3.94
CA ILE A 204 1.26 -18.76 5.05
C ILE A 204 1.37 -17.28 5.43
N LEU A 205 2.58 -16.77 5.66
CA LEU A 205 2.77 -15.36 6.04
C LEU A 205 2.40 -14.39 4.91
N GLY A 206 2.66 -14.75 3.66
CA GLY A 206 2.21 -13.96 2.50
C GLY A 206 0.68 -13.86 2.43
N PHE A 207 -0.02 -14.97 2.60
CA PHE A 207 -1.48 -15.01 2.67
C PHE A 207 -2.03 -14.21 3.86
N LEU A 208 -1.42 -14.36 5.03
CA LEU A 208 -1.78 -13.62 6.24
C LEU A 208 -1.36 -12.13 6.21
N THR A 209 -0.58 -11.71 5.22
CA THR A 209 -0.28 -10.29 4.95
C THR A 209 -1.37 -9.65 4.12
N GLN A 210 -1.77 -10.29 3.01
CA GLN A 210 -2.82 -9.83 2.10
C GLN A 210 -3.28 -10.99 1.21
N TYR A 211 -4.59 -11.15 1.05
CA TYR A 211 -5.18 -12.26 0.26
C TYR A 211 -4.77 -12.28 -1.21
N PHE A 212 -4.42 -11.13 -1.77
CA PHE A 212 -3.91 -11.05 -3.15
C PHE A 212 -2.60 -11.82 -3.37
N PHE A 213 -1.88 -12.15 -2.29
CA PHE A 213 -0.76 -13.09 -2.37
C PHE A 213 -1.18 -14.43 -3.00
N ALA A 214 -2.37 -14.94 -2.67
CA ALA A 214 -2.87 -16.22 -3.19
C ALA A 214 -3.00 -16.23 -4.71
N ILE A 215 -3.36 -15.10 -5.33
CA ILE A 215 -3.47 -14.98 -6.80
C ILE A 215 -2.11 -15.24 -7.45
N TYR A 216 -1.08 -14.58 -6.93
CA TYR A 216 0.27 -14.72 -7.45
C TYR A 216 0.85 -16.11 -7.20
N ALA A 217 0.70 -16.61 -5.97
CA ALA A 217 1.18 -17.93 -5.58
C ALA A 217 0.49 -19.04 -6.39
N PHE A 218 -0.81 -18.92 -6.65
CA PHE A 218 -1.56 -19.87 -7.49
C PHE A 218 -1.05 -19.88 -8.93
N ALA A 219 -0.80 -18.72 -9.54
CA ALA A 219 -0.27 -18.65 -10.90
C ALA A 219 1.10 -19.34 -11.01
N ILE A 220 2.01 -19.07 -10.07
CA ILE A 220 3.31 -19.75 -10.01
C ILE A 220 3.15 -21.25 -9.78
N PHE A 221 2.28 -21.66 -8.83
CA PHE A 221 2.01 -23.06 -8.52
C PHE A 221 1.58 -23.84 -9.79
N VAL A 222 0.60 -23.31 -10.54
CA VAL A 222 0.13 -23.94 -11.79
C VAL A 222 1.24 -24.06 -12.81
N LEU A 223 2.02 -23.00 -13.01
CA LEU A 223 3.16 -23.05 -13.96
C LEU A 223 4.21 -24.08 -13.55
N MET A 224 4.48 -24.22 -12.26
CA MET A 224 5.42 -25.22 -11.76
C MET A 224 4.91 -26.62 -11.98
N ILE A 225 3.64 -26.91 -11.69
CA ILE A 225 3.02 -28.22 -11.95
C ILE A 225 3.11 -28.57 -13.46
N ILE A 226 2.72 -27.63 -14.34
CA ILE A 226 2.84 -27.81 -15.79
C ILE A 226 4.30 -28.12 -16.19
N GLN A 227 5.26 -27.39 -15.65
CA GLN A 227 6.66 -27.56 -15.97
C GLN A 227 7.23 -28.88 -15.44
N MET A 228 6.79 -29.33 -14.26
CA MET A 228 7.16 -30.65 -13.72
C MET A 228 6.66 -31.78 -14.63
N PHE A 229 5.41 -31.70 -15.12
CA PHE A 229 4.89 -32.66 -16.14
C PHE A 229 5.68 -32.61 -17.43
N ARG A 230 5.96 -31.41 -17.97
CA ARG A 230 6.74 -31.25 -19.23
C ARG A 230 8.15 -31.82 -19.14
N ARG A 231 8.79 -31.70 -17.96
CA ARG A 231 10.13 -32.25 -17.70
C ARG A 231 10.08 -33.71 -17.22
N LYS A 232 8.91 -34.35 -17.22
CA LYS A 232 8.72 -35.73 -16.76
C LYS A 232 9.30 -35.97 -15.36
N ALA A 233 9.10 -35.02 -14.45
CA ALA A 233 9.49 -35.16 -13.05
C ALA A 233 8.82 -36.39 -12.42
N ASN A 234 9.47 -36.99 -11.41
CA ASN A 234 8.91 -38.12 -10.67
C ASN A 234 7.53 -37.77 -10.14
N LYS A 235 6.55 -38.68 -10.34
CA LYS A 235 5.15 -38.51 -9.87
C LYS A 235 5.06 -38.21 -8.37
N GLU A 236 5.95 -38.80 -7.57
CA GLU A 236 6.00 -38.54 -6.13
C GLU A 236 6.42 -37.10 -5.82
N LEU A 237 7.38 -36.54 -6.56
CA LEU A 237 7.74 -35.11 -6.41
C LEU A 237 6.58 -34.19 -6.75
N ILE A 238 5.84 -34.48 -7.81
CA ILE A 238 4.64 -33.71 -8.19
C ILE A 238 3.59 -33.80 -7.10
N LYS A 239 3.31 -35.02 -6.60
CA LYS A 239 2.37 -35.25 -5.49
C LYS A 239 2.80 -34.48 -4.24
N ASN A 240 4.05 -34.58 -3.84
CA ASN A 240 4.57 -33.91 -2.64
C ASN A 240 4.52 -32.39 -2.76
N TYR A 241 4.83 -31.83 -3.95
CA TYR A 241 4.70 -30.40 -4.20
C TYR A 241 3.24 -29.95 -4.12
N PHE A 242 2.32 -30.70 -4.71
CA PHE A 242 0.90 -30.43 -4.65
C PHE A 242 0.36 -30.48 -3.20
N LEU A 243 0.62 -31.58 -2.49
CA LEU A 243 0.17 -31.78 -1.12
C LEU A 243 0.71 -30.71 -0.16
N ALA A 244 1.99 -30.30 -0.33
CA ALA A 244 2.57 -29.24 0.45
C ALA A 244 1.75 -27.93 0.32
N HIS A 245 1.37 -27.53 -0.91
CA HIS A 245 0.56 -26.32 -1.13
C HIS A 245 -0.85 -26.44 -0.58
N VAL A 246 -1.47 -27.62 -0.64
CA VAL A 246 -2.77 -27.88 0.01
C VAL A 246 -2.65 -27.71 1.52
N ILE A 247 -1.60 -28.25 2.13
CA ILE A 247 -1.35 -28.11 3.57
C ILE A 247 -1.14 -26.64 3.94
N TYR A 248 -0.36 -25.88 3.15
CA TYR A 248 -0.13 -24.45 3.42
C TYR A 248 -1.42 -23.64 3.34
N ALA A 249 -2.28 -23.93 2.36
CA ALA A 249 -3.58 -23.27 2.24
C ALA A 249 -4.48 -23.59 3.44
N ILE A 250 -4.56 -24.86 3.86
CA ILE A 250 -5.32 -25.28 5.03
C ILE A 250 -4.79 -24.59 6.29
N LEU A 251 -3.47 -24.59 6.51
CA LEU A 251 -2.87 -23.95 7.69
C LEU A 251 -3.11 -22.43 7.69
N GLY A 252 -3.00 -21.76 6.54
CA GLY A 252 -3.32 -20.33 6.44
C GLY A 252 -4.76 -20.02 6.85
N ILE A 253 -5.71 -20.84 6.40
CA ILE A 253 -7.12 -20.72 6.76
C ILE A 253 -7.34 -21.01 8.24
N LEU A 254 -6.73 -22.06 8.79
CA LEU A 254 -6.89 -22.44 10.21
C LEU A 254 -6.29 -21.38 11.16
N ILE A 255 -5.20 -20.72 10.78
CA ILE A 255 -4.61 -19.63 11.59
C ILE A 255 -5.54 -18.41 11.62
N PHE A 256 -6.25 -18.14 10.53
CA PHE A 256 -7.16 -17.00 10.44
C PHE A 256 -8.48 -17.39 9.76
N VAL A 257 -9.33 -18.09 10.49
CA VAL A 257 -10.64 -18.59 10.01
C VAL A 257 -11.54 -17.48 9.44
N PRO A 258 -11.54 -16.22 9.96
CA PRO A 258 -12.33 -15.13 9.38
C PRO A 258 -12.07 -14.88 7.88
N CYS A 259 -10.94 -15.33 7.33
CA CYS A 259 -10.66 -15.23 5.89
C CYS A 259 -11.76 -15.88 5.02
N ILE A 260 -12.45 -16.89 5.52
CA ILE A 260 -13.56 -17.54 4.78
C ILE A 260 -14.69 -16.53 4.54
N LYS A 261 -15.09 -15.80 5.60
CA LYS A 261 -16.08 -14.71 5.50
C LYS A 261 -15.60 -13.61 4.55
N HIS A 262 -14.36 -13.19 4.69
CA HIS A 262 -13.78 -12.10 3.88
C HIS A 262 -13.73 -12.44 2.39
N LEU A 263 -13.38 -13.67 2.04
CA LEU A 263 -13.22 -14.08 0.64
C LEU A 263 -14.54 -14.43 -0.04
N LEU A 264 -15.47 -15.08 0.69
CA LEU A 264 -16.67 -15.65 0.09
C LEU A 264 -17.93 -14.78 0.30
N PHE A 265 -18.00 -14.01 1.37
CA PHE A 265 -19.24 -13.35 1.79
C PHE A 265 -19.12 -11.83 1.98
N SER A 266 -17.95 -11.22 1.74
CA SER A 266 -17.81 -9.77 1.80
C SER A 266 -18.04 -9.13 0.44
N ASP A 267 -18.49 -7.87 0.45
CA ASP A 267 -18.65 -7.04 -0.75
C ASP A 267 -17.32 -6.76 -1.50
N ARG A 268 -16.18 -7.05 -0.86
CA ARG A 268 -14.82 -6.92 -1.43
C ARG A 268 -14.24 -8.27 -1.86
N GLY A 269 -15.00 -9.36 -1.76
CA GLY A 269 -14.60 -10.72 -2.11
C GLY A 269 -14.85 -11.06 -3.59
N ILE A 270 -15.13 -12.33 -3.83
CA ILE A 270 -15.38 -12.89 -5.18
C ILE A 270 -16.60 -12.25 -5.87
N SER A 271 -17.57 -11.71 -5.11
CA SER A 271 -18.74 -10.99 -5.62
C SER A 271 -18.38 -9.84 -6.59
N ASN A 272 -17.24 -9.17 -6.39
CA ASN A 272 -16.79 -8.08 -7.27
C ASN A 272 -16.34 -8.52 -8.68
N LEU A 273 -16.21 -9.81 -8.94
CA LEU A 273 -15.84 -10.31 -10.27
C LEU A 273 -16.88 -10.01 -11.37
N GLY A 274 -18.10 -9.58 -11.00
CA GLY A 274 -19.21 -9.32 -11.92
C GLY A 274 -19.35 -7.91 -12.48
N ASN A 275 -18.57 -6.92 -12.01
CA ASN A 275 -18.75 -5.51 -12.39
C ASN A 275 -18.38 -5.21 -13.85
N GLY A 276 -19.29 -4.49 -14.57
CA GLY A 276 -19.23 -4.24 -16.01
C GLY A 276 -18.24 -3.15 -16.49
N GLU A 277 -17.64 -2.37 -15.56
CA GLU A 277 -16.75 -1.24 -15.90
C GLU A 277 -15.27 -1.63 -16.08
N TYR A 278 -15.00 -2.89 -16.33
CA TYR A 278 -13.66 -3.47 -16.40
C TYR A 278 -12.69 -2.73 -17.34
N PHE A 279 -13.15 -2.29 -18.51
CA PHE A 279 -12.26 -1.63 -19.48
C PHE A 279 -11.81 -0.24 -19.05
N LEU A 280 -12.70 0.52 -18.40
CA LEU A 280 -12.35 1.85 -17.87
C LEU A 280 -11.34 1.69 -16.72
N HIS A 281 -11.59 0.74 -15.81
CA HIS A 281 -10.68 0.40 -14.71
C HIS A 281 -9.32 -0.07 -15.25
N PHE A 282 -9.30 -0.93 -16.25
CA PHE A 282 -8.06 -1.44 -16.85
C PHE A 282 -7.17 -0.31 -17.38
N TRP A 283 -7.75 0.69 -18.07
CA TRP A 283 -6.98 1.82 -18.59
C TRP A 283 -6.39 2.69 -17.47
N GLU A 284 -7.11 2.95 -16.41
CA GLU A 284 -6.59 3.70 -15.26
C GLU A 284 -5.41 2.94 -14.58
N TYR A 285 -5.50 1.63 -14.47
CA TYR A 285 -4.37 0.83 -13.97
C TYR A 285 -3.17 0.81 -14.91
N ILE A 286 -3.37 0.90 -16.22
CA ILE A 286 -2.29 1.10 -17.18
C ILE A 286 -1.60 2.46 -16.96
N LYS A 287 -2.36 3.51 -16.70
CA LYS A 287 -1.78 4.82 -16.32
C LYS A 287 -0.98 4.73 -15.02
N HIS A 288 -1.51 4.05 -14.01
CA HIS A 288 -0.77 3.82 -12.76
C HIS A 288 0.52 3.03 -12.97
N PHE A 289 0.49 2.02 -13.83
CA PHE A 289 1.69 1.28 -14.19
C PHE A 289 2.71 2.17 -14.93
N ALA A 290 2.26 2.99 -15.87
CA ALA A 290 3.08 3.97 -16.56
C ALA A 290 3.70 4.99 -15.58
N TYR A 291 2.88 5.56 -14.68
CA TYR A 291 3.34 6.44 -13.60
C TYR A 291 4.42 5.77 -12.73
N ALA A 292 4.25 4.50 -12.39
CA ALA A 292 5.21 3.78 -11.55
C ALA A 292 6.63 3.78 -12.13
N PHE A 293 6.76 3.84 -13.46
CA PHE A 293 8.02 3.95 -14.19
C PHE A 293 8.26 5.35 -14.76
N SER A 294 7.59 6.36 -14.20
CA SER A 294 7.78 7.79 -14.52
C SER A 294 7.45 8.17 -15.96
N ILE A 295 6.56 7.43 -16.60
CA ILE A 295 6.01 7.78 -17.91
C ILE A 295 4.91 8.81 -17.70
N ASN A 296 4.93 9.90 -18.47
CA ASN A 296 3.90 10.95 -18.36
C ASN A 296 2.51 10.39 -18.70
N THR A 297 1.62 10.38 -17.70
CA THR A 297 0.29 9.80 -17.80
C THR A 297 -0.73 10.69 -18.51
N ASN A 298 -0.40 11.97 -18.71
CA ASN A 298 -1.25 12.90 -19.43
C ASN A 298 -1.16 12.76 -20.96
N TYR A 299 -0.18 11.98 -21.45
CA TYR A 299 0.05 11.79 -22.88
C TYR A 299 -0.12 10.32 -23.28
N THR A 300 -1.35 9.96 -23.63
CA THR A 300 -1.76 8.59 -24.01
C THR A 300 -0.86 7.93 -25.07
N PRO A 301 -0.43 8.58 -26.17
CA PRO A 301 0.45 7.95 -27.15
C PRO A 301 1.79 7.49 -26.55
N LEU A 302 2.35 8.23 -25.60
CA LEU A 302 3.61 7.85 -24.93
C LEU A 302 3.43 6.56 -24.11
N ILE A 303 2.31 6.42 -23.42
CA ILE A 303 1.98 5.20 -22.67
C ILE A 303 1.91 4.00 -23.63
N ILE A 304 1.18 4.15 -24.74
CA ILE A 304 1.03 3.07 -25.73
C ILE A 304 2.38 2.67 -26.32
N ILE A 305 3.21 3.65 -26.72
CA ILE A 305 4.55 3.39 -27.26
C ILE A 305 5.41 2.66 -26.23
N ALA A 306 5.40 3.11 -24.97
CA ALA A 306 6.18 2.48 -23.90
C ALA A 306 5.74 1.02 -23.65
N LEU A 307 4.44 0.74 -23.68
CA LEU A 307 3.90 -0.62 -23.54
C LEU A 307 4.29 -1.51 -24.72
N VAL A 308 4.18 -0.99 -25.96
CA VAL A 308 4.60 -1.74 -27.17
C VAL A 308 6.08 -2.08 -27.08
N ILE A 309 6.93 -1.14 -26.69
CA ILE A 309 8.36 -1.38 -26.49
C ILE A 309 8.58 -2.42 -25.38
N PHE A 310 7.93 -2.27 -24.23
CA PHE A 310 8.08 -3.17 -23.09
C PHE A 310 7.68 -4.61 -23.43
N PHE A 311 6.51 -4.82 -24.02
CA PHE A 311 6.08 -6.15 -24.42
C PHE A 311 6.89 -6.70 -25.60
N GLY A 312 7.31 -5.85 -26.54
CA GLY A 312 8.22 -6.23 -27.64
C GLY A 312 9.57 -6.75 -27.11
N LEU A 313 10.13 -6.10 -26.09
CA LEU A 313 11.34 -6.53 -25.40
C LEU A 313 11.16 -7.89 -24.70
N ILE A 314 10.03 -8.12 -24.03
CA ILE A 314 9.73 -9.40 -23.38
C ILE A 314 9.61 -10.53 -24.43
N ILE A 315 8.91 -10.28 -25.54
CA ILE A 315 8.80 -11.24 -26.64
C ILE A 315 10.18 -11.55 -27.22
N TYR A 316 11.00 -10.54 -27.44
CA TYR A 316 12.37 -10.74 -27.91
C TYR A 316 13.19 -11.58 -26.92
N TRP A 317 13.11 -11.27 -25.61
CA TRP A 317 13.76 -12.07 -24.57
C TRP A 317 13.27 -13.53 -24.59
N PHE A 318 11.96 -13.76 -24.74
CA PHE A 318 11.40 -15.12 -24.85
C PHE A 318 11.95 -15.87 -26.07
N ILE A 319 12.04 -15.23 -27.24
CA ILE A 319 12.58 -15.83 -28.45
C ILE A 319 14.06 -16.21 -28.28
N LYS A 320 14.86 -15.32 -27.72
CA LYS A 320 16.32 -15.49 -27.56
C LYS A 320 16.72 -16.35 -26.36
N SER A 321 15.87 -16.48 -25.36
CA SER A 321 16.19 -17.24 -24.14
C SER A 321 16.29 -18.73 -24.40
N LYS A 322 17.38 -19.34 -23.91
CA LYS A 322 17.51 -20.81 -23.86
C LYS A 322 16.57 -21.44 -22.83
N GLU A 323 16.28 -20.74 -21.76
CA GLU A 323 15.40 -21.16 -20.68
C GLU A 323 14.08 -20.38 -20.71
N LYS A 324 13.24 -20.64 -21.72
CA LYS A 324 11.95 -19.96 -21.94
C LYS A 324 11.04 -19.99 -20.72
N PHE A 325 11.12 -21.05 -19.91
CA PHE A 325 10.31 -21.16 -18.69
C PHE A 325 10.63 -20.06 -17.67
N ILE A 326 11.88 -19.59 -17.58
CA ILE A 326 12.24 -18.48 -16.69
C ILE A 326 11.55 -17.18 -17.12
N VAL A 327 11.48 -16.94 -18.44
CA VAL A 327 10.76 -15.77 -18.97
C VAL A 327 9.27 -15.85 -18.59
N VAL A 328 8.64 -17.01 -18.83
CA VAL A 328 7.23 -17.26 -18.50
C VAL A 328 6.99 -17.12 -17.01
N LEU A 329 7.85 -17.71 -16.17
CA LEU A 329 7.72 -17.67 -14.72
C LEU A 329 7.88 -16.24 -14.16
N THR A 330 8.72 -15.40 -14.79
CA THR A 330 8.91 -14.01 -14.38
C THR A 330 7.75 -13.10 -14.81
N THR A 331 7.13 -13.35 -15.96
CA THR A 331 6.18 -12.41 -16.57
C THR A 331 4.73 -12.83 -16.39
N LEU A 332 4.38 -14.08 -16.67
CA LEU A 332 2.98 -14.52 -16.72
C LEU A 332 2.25 -14.42 -15.37
N PRO A 333 2.84 -14.79 -14.21
CA PRO A 333 2.18 -14.59 -12.91
C PRO A 333 1.89 -13.12 -12.60
N SER A 334 2.77 -12.20 -13.01
CA SER A 334 2.57 -10.76 -12.82
C SER A 334 1.45 -10.23 -13.70
N ILE A 335 1.36 -10.68 -14.95
CA ILE A 335 0.27 -10.34 -15.87
C ILE A 335 -1.05 -10.89 -15.33
N PHE A 336 -1.07 -12.16 -14.91
CA PHE A 336 -2.26 -12.79 -14.32
C PHE A 336 -2.72 -12.05 -13.05
N TYR A 337 -1.78 -11.75 -12.15
CA TYR A 337 -2.06 -10.96 -10.95
C TYR A 337 -2.64 -9.58 -11.31
N PHE A 338 -2.03 -8.87 -12.25
CA PHE A 338 -2.51 -7.55 -12.70
C PHE A 338 -3.96 -7.63 -13.18
N ILE A 339 -4.27 -8.58 -14.08
CA ILE A 339 -5.61 -8.75 -14.64
C ILE A 339 -6.65 -9.04 -13.55
N ILE A 340 -6.34 -9.94 -12.61
CA ILE A 340 -7.25 -10.30 -11.53
C ILE A 340 -7.39 -9.16 -10.51
N ALA A 341 -6.30 -8.48 -10.13
CA ALA A 341 -6.33 -7.35 -9.21
C ALA A 341 -7.21 -6.22 -9.77
N VAL A 342 -7.03 -5.85 -11.05
CA VAL A 342 -7.88 -4.87 -11.74
C VAL A 342 -9.35 -5.27 -11.71
N LYS A 343 -9.64 -6.56 -11.88
CA LYS A 343 -11.04 -7.06 -11.90
C LYS A 343 -11.69 -7.08 -10.53
N MET A 344 -10.91 -7.34 -9.46
CA MET A 344 -11.45 -7.52 -8.11
C MET A 344 -11.54 -6.22 -7.30
N THR A 345 -10.90 -5.14 -7.75
CA THR A 345 -10.82 -3.91 -6.96
C THR A 345 -11.85 -2.88 -7.40
N SER A 346 -12.59 -2.32 -6.44
CA SER A 346 -13.59 -1.27 -6.68
C SER A 346 -12.93 0.11 -6.89
N PHE A 347 -11.74 0.32 -6.32
CA PHE A 347 -11.02 1.58 -6.41
C PHE A 347 -9.85 1.46 -7.36
N GLN A 348 -9.71 2.43 -8.27
CA GLN A 348 -8.65 2.46 -9.28
C GLN A 348 -7.40 3.12 -8.67
N GLU A 349 -6.55 2.34 -8.00
CA GLU A 349 -5.38 2.86 -7.32
C GLU A 349 -4.12 2.03 -7.56
N LEU A 350 -2.98 2.73 -7.65
CA LEU A 350 -1.65 2.14 -7.85
C LEU A 350 -1.36 0.97 -6.87
N ARG A 351 -1.81 1.09 -5.62
CA ARG A 351 -1.51 0.14 -4.54
C ARG A 351 -1.80 -1.31 -4.89
N TYR A 352 -2.85 -1.58 -5.65
CA TYR A 352 -3.26 -2.94 -5.98
C TYR A 352 -2.34 -3.65 -6.98
N ILE A 353 -1.61 -2.88 -7.80
CA ILE A 353 -0.67 -3.45 -8.79
C ILE A 353 0.81 -3.37 -8.35
N MET A 354 1.11 -2.76 -7.21
CA MET A 354 2.48 -2.62 -6.68
C MET A 354 3.29 -3.92 -6.62
N PRO A 355 2.71 -5.10 -6.27
CA PRO A 355 3.46 -6.36 -6.25
C PRO A 355 4.01 -6.80 -7.62
N THR A 356 3.54 -6.22 -8.73
CA THR A 356 4.05 -6.54 -10.08
C THR A 356 5.33 -5.78 -10.43
N LEU A 357 5.64 -4.67 -9.75
CA LEU A 357 6.73 -3.77 -10.10
C LEU A 357 8.12 -4.41 -10.09
N PRO A 358 8.51 -5.26 -9.09
CA PRO A 358 9.81 -5.91 -9.12
C PRO A 358 9.98 -6.85 -10.32
N PHE A 359 8.91 -7.50 -10.77
CA PHE A 359 8.94 -8.42 -11.91
C PHE A 359 8.94 -7.68 -13.24
N ALA A 360 8.23 -6.58 -13.36
CA ALA A 360 8.32 -5.68 -14.50
C ALA A 360 9.75 -5.12 -14.64
N SER A 361 10.38 -4.75 -13.53
CA SER A 361 11.77 -4.29 -13.50
C SER A 361 12.75 -5.40 -13.90
N LEU A 362 12.60 -6.61 -13.35
CA LEU A 362 13.40 -7.76 -13.74
C LEU A 362 13.21 -8.10 -15.23
N ALA A 363 11.96 -8.15 -15.71
CA ALA A 363 11.66 -8.43 -17.11
C ALA A 363 12.30 -7.40 -18.04
N PHE A 364 12.20 -6.11 -17.72
CA PHE A 364 12.81 -5.04 -18.51
C PHE A 364 14.34 -5.18 -18.58
N ILE A 365 15.01 -5.30 -17.45
CA ILE A 365 16.48 -5.38 -17.37
C ILE A 365 17.01 -6.66 -18.05
N LEU A 366 16.36 -7.82 -17.83
CA LEU A 366 16.76 -9.07 -18.47
C LEU A 366 16.47 -9.09 -19.98
N SER A 367 15.44 -8.38 -20.43
CA SER A 367 15.16 -8.20 -21.85
C SER A 367 16.24 -7.34 -22.54
N LEU A 368 16.67 -6.25 -21.90
CA LEU A 368 17.78 -5.43 -22.40
C LEU A 368 19.09 -6.22 -22.44
N ASP A 369 19.36 -7.07 -21.44
CA ASP A 369 20.53 -7.96 -21.45
C ASP A 369 20.52 -8.94 -22.62
N SER A 370 19.33 -9.36 -23.05
CA SER A 370 19.16 -10.24 -24.21
C SER A 370 19.27 -9.50 -25.55
N LEU A 371 18.91 -8.21 -25.56
CA LEU A 371 18.96 -7.35 -26.75
C LEU A 371 20.40 -6.93 -27.09
N PHE A 372 21.15 -6.49 -26.09
CA PHE A 372 22.50 -5.99 -26.31
C PHE A 372 23.53 -7.11 -26.42
N THR A 373 24.37 -7.06 -27.46
CA THR A 373 25.48 -7.99 -27.72
C THR A 373 26.86 -7.38 -27.44
N LEU A 374 26.90 -6.12 -26.98
CA LEU A 374 28.11 -5.34 -26.74
C LEU A 374 28.93 -5.90 -25.56
N LYS A 375 30.26 -5.76 -25.60
CA LYS A 375 31.16 -6.26 -24.55
C LYS A 375 30.89 -5.69 -23.15
N ASN A 376 30.42 -4.44 -23.06
CA ASN A 376 30.14 -3.74 -21.79
C ASN A 376 28.63 -3.47 -21.62
N LYS A 377 27.77 -4.37 -22.12
CA LYS A 377 26.32 -4.18 -22.12
C LYS A 377 25.73 -3.92 -20.73
N GLU A 378 26.27 -4.54 -19.69
CA GLU A 378 25.74 -4.41 -18.33
C GLU A 378 25.94 -2.98 -17.80
N ASN A 379 27.04 -2.29 -18.17
CA ASN A 379 27.25 -0.89 -17.84
C ASN A 379 26.27 0.00 -18.60
N ILE A 380 26.05 -0.28 -19.89
CA ILE A 380 25.08 0.45 -20.73
C ILE A 380 23.66 0.31 -20.15
N ILE A 381 23.26 -0.90 -19.77
CA ILE A 381 21.95 -1.16 -19.13
C ILE A 381 21.85 -0.39 -17.81
N THR A 382 22.91 -0.35 -17.01
CA THR A 382 22.93 0.42 -15.75
C THR A 382 22.77 1.91 -16.00
N ILE A 383 23.45 2.46 -17.02
CA ILE A 383 23.30 3.86 -17.43
C ILE A 383 21.87 4.16 -17.88
N ILE A 384 21.29 3.31 -18.74
CA ILE A 384 19.90 3.47 -19.21
C ILE A 384 18.93 3.45 -18.01
N ALA A 385 19.05 2.48 -17.11
CA ALA A 385 18.23 2.39 -15.91
C ALA A 385 18.36 3.65 -15.03
N THR A 386 19.59 4.14 -14.85
CA THR A 386 19.88 5.35 -14.07
C THR A 386 19.27 6.59 -14.71
N ILE A 387 19.38 6.75 -16.03
CA ILE A 387 18.81 7.91 -16.76
C ILE A 387 17.28 7.92 -16.62
N ILE A 388 16.62 6.77 -16.86
CA ILE A 388 15.15 6.67 -16.76
C ILE A 388 14.68 7.07 -15.35
N VAL A 389 15.32 6.50 -14.32
CA VAL A 389 14.98 6.77 -12.93
C VAL A 389 15.28 8.23 -12.56
N PHE A 390 16.42 8.75 -13.00
CA PHE A 390 16.79 10.15 -12.74
C PHE A 390 15.77 11.13 -13.34
N ILE A 391 15.38 10.92 -14.60
CA ILE A 391 14.30 11.70 -15.21
C ILE A 391 13.04 11.62 -14.34
N GLY A 392 12.66 10.42 -13.90
CA GLY A 392 11.50 10.21 -13.06
C GLY A 392 11.53 10.97 -11.73
N LEU A 393 12.69 11.00 -11.06
CA LEU A 393 12.86 11.71 -9.79
C LEU A 393 12.68 13.24 -9.93
N PHE A 394 12.91 13.80 -11.12
CA PHE A 394 12.74 15.23 -11.39
C PHE A 394 11.37 15.59 -12.01
N THR A 395 10.77 14.68 -12.75
CA THR A 395 9.52 14.96 -13.49
C THR A 395 8.25 14.48 -12.77
N SER A 396 8.39 13.59 -11.80
CA SER A 396 7.27 13.00 -11.08
C SER A 396 7.44 13.18 -9.56
N LYS A 397 6.33 13.16 -8.84
CA LYS A 397 6.31 13.19 -7.37
C LYS A 397 5.74 11.88 -6.86
N PRO A 398 6.26 11.31 -5.76
CA PRO A 398 5.63 10.17 -5.13
C PRO A 398 4.21 10.50 -4.67
N LEU A 399 3.32 9.52 -4.78
CA LEU A 399 1.98 9.61 -4.19
C LEU A 399 2.06 9.49 -2.66
N PHE A 400 0.97 9.83 -1.97
CA PHE A 400 0.81 9.67 -0.52
C PHE A 400 1.71 10.56 0.36
N LEU A 401 2.21 11.67 -0.16
CA LEU A 401 2.97 12.66 0.63
C LEU A 401 2.06 13.59 1.42
N TYR A 402 0.90 13.96 0.87
CA TYR A 402 -0.08 14.88 1.47
C TYR A 402 0.53 16.17 2.00
N LYS A 403 1.37 16.84 1.19
CA LYS A 403 2.07 18.07 1.59
C LYS A 403 1.15 19.26 1.81
N ASP A 404 0.04 19.31 1.08
CA ASP A 404 -1.03 20.30 1.21
C ASP A 404 -1.55 20.37 2.65
N TYR A 405 -1.59 19.26 3.34
CA TYR A 405 -2.07 19.15 4.72
C TYR A 405 -1.24 19.93 5.76
N GLN A 406 -0.03 20.36 5.39
CA GLN A 406 0.81 21.20 6.24
C GLN A 406 0.09 22.47 6.68
N LYS A 407 -0.68 23.10 5.79
CA LYS A 407 -1.42 24.31 6.09
C LYS A 407 -2.53 24.07 7.10
N CYS A 408 -3.25 22.96 6.99
CA CYS A 408 -4.27 22.56 7.97
C CYS A 408 -3.66 22.40 9.38
N LEU A 409 -2.49 21.74 9.48
CA LEU A 409 -1.79 21.57 10.76
C LEU A 409 -1.28 22.89 11.34
N GLU A 410 -0.86 23.84 10.51
CA GLU A 410 -0.46 25.18 10.95
C GLU A 410 -1.66 25.95 11.52
N ILE A 411 -2.80 25.92 10.84
CA ILE A 411 -4.05 26.53 11.30
C ILE A 411 -4.50 25.88 12.63
N ALA A 412 -4.44 24.55 12.72
CA ALA A 412 -4.79 23.82 13.93
C ALA A 412 -3.91 24.26 15.12
N LYS A 413 -2.60 24.39 14.94
CA LYS A 413 -1.68 24.86 16.00
C LYS A 413 -1.99 26.29 16.46
N GLN A 414 -2.36 27.19 15.53
CA GLN A 414 -2.73 28.58 15.84
C GLN A 414 -4.08 28.67 16.58
N ASN A 415 -4.94 27.66 16.46
CA ASN A 415 -6.28 27.61 17.01
C ASN A 415 -6.49 26.42 17.96
N SER A 416 -5.44 25.92 18.60
CA SER A 416 -5.46 24.69 19.42
C SER A 416 -6.46 24.74 20.59
N GLU A 417 -6.74 25.94 21.12
CA GLU A 417 -7.69 26.14 22.20
C GLU A 417 -9.17 26.20 21.76
N LYS A 418 -9.42 26.21 20.43
CA LYS A 418 -10.76 26.21 19.87
C LYS A 418 -11.30 24.79 19.74
N SER A 419 -12.62 24.70 19.67
CA SER A 419 -13.32 23.49 19.26
C SER A 419 -13.18 23.30 17.73
N PHE A 420 -13.11 22.05 17.30
CA PHE A 420 -13.01 21.66 15.90
C PHE A 420 -14.25 20.87 15.49
N VAL A 421 -14.92 21.28 14.44
CA VAL A 421 -16.06 20.57 13.85
C VAL A 421 -15.64 20.04 12.49
N TYR A 422 -15.69 18.73 12.31
CA TYR A 422 -15.32 18.07 11.06
C TYR A 422 -16.53 17.49 10.39
N VAL A 423 -16.87 18.00 9.20
CA VAL A 423 -18.03 17.58 8.41
C VAL A 423 -17.60 16.73 7.21
N TYR A 424 -18.17 15.54 7.09
CA TYR A 424 -17.85 14.57 6.05
C TYR A 424 -19.13 13.80 5.63
N ASP A 425 -19.03 13.05 4.52
CA ASP A 425 -20.14 12.23 3.99
C ASP A 425 -19.80 10.73 3.93
N ASN A 426 -18.51 10.38 3.92
CA ASN A 426 -18.05 9.00 3.84
C ASN A 426 -17.37 8.58 5.14
N PHE A 427 -17.81 7.48 5.70
CA PHE A 427 -17.46 6.94 7.02
C PHE A 427 -15.95 6.91 7.34
N PHE A 428 -15.06 6.74 6.36
CA PHE A 428 -13.61 6.66 6.61
C PHE A 428 -12.87 7.98 6.49
N ASN A 429 -13.47 9.03 5.95
CA ASN A 429 -12.78 10.29 5.64
C ASN A 429 -12.21 11.00 6.87
N HIS A 430 -12.82 10.84 8.05
CA HIS A 430 -12.33 11.44 9.28
C HIS A 430 -10.95 10.91 9.70
N MET A 431 -10.55 9.72 9.24
CA MET A 431 -9.23 9.15 9.52
C MET A 431 -8.07 9.98 8.94
N GLN A 432 -8.32 10.76 7.89
CA GLN A 432 -7.31 11.67 7.33
C GLN A 432 -7.04 12.86 8.26
N SER A 433 -8.03 13.30 9.03
CA SER A 433 -7.95 14.47 9.89
C SER A 433 -7.51 14.17 11.33
N ILE A 434 -7.15 12.91 11.64
CA ILE A 434 -6.62 12.53 12.96
C ILE A 434 -5.50 13.46 13.44
N PRO A 435 -4.48 13.83 12.62
CA PRO A 435 -3.42 14.72 13.11
C PRO A 435 -3.91 16.10 13.52
N GLU A 436 -4.96 16.65 12.89
CA GLU A 436 -5.59 17.90 13.32
C GLU A 436 -6.37 17.70 14.61
N MET A 437 -7.19 16.66 14.70
CA MET A 437 -8.01 16.33 15.87
C MET A 437 -7.15 16.13 17.13
N MET A 438 -5.91 15.68 16.98
CA MET A 438 -4.94 15.57 18.08
C MET A 438 -4.39 16.92 18.57
N ILE A 439 -4.64 18.02 17.85
CA ILE A 439 -4.14 19.36 18.18
C ILE A 439 -5.23 20.19 18.85
N TYR A 440 -6.45 20.18 18.34
CA TYR A 440 -7.55 20.97 18.87
C TYR A 440 -7.99 20.52 20.27
N LYS A 441 -8.60 21.42 21.03
CA LYS A 441 -9.10 21.15 22.39
C LYS A 441 -10.07 19.96 22.43
N LYS A 442 -11.04 19.94 21.53
CA LYS A 442 -12.03 18.87 21.33
C LYS A 442 -12.54 18.88 19.91
N THR A 443 -13.04 17.75 19.45
CA THR A 443 -13.54 17.57 18.07
C THR A 443 -14.96 17.03 18.08
N LEU A 444 -15.83 17.60 17.26
CA LEU A 444 -17.13 17.04 16.90
C LEU A 444 -17.06 16.55 15.45
N ILE A 445 -17.36 15.27 15.22
CA ILE A 445 -17.38 14.68 13.88
C ILE A 445 -18.83 14.54 13.46
N VAL A 446 -19.18 15.08 12.27
CA VAL A 446 -20.55 15.17 11.77
C VAL A 446 -20.62 14.54 10.38
N ASN A 447 -21.44 13.50 10.23
CA ASN A 447 -21.70 12.85 8.96
C ASN A 447 -22.94 13.45 8.28
N THR A 448 -22.79 14.01 7.09
CA THR A 448 -23.93 14.58 6.34
C THR A 448 -24.90 13.51 5.84
N ASN A 449 -24.45 12.28 5.63
CA ASN A 449 -25.28 11.13 5.27
C ASN A 449 -25.80 10.37 6.52
N GLY A 450 -25.45 10.84 7.73
CA GLY A 450 -25.92 10.29 9.00
C GLY A 450 -27.33 10.77 9.37
N ASN A 451 -28.03 9.99 10.20
CA ASN A 451 -29.36 10.30 10.68
C ASN A 451 -29.37 11.56 11.54
N ASN A 452 -29.65 12.72 10.94
CA ASN A 452 -29.80 14.02 11.61
C ASN A 452 -28.54 14.56 12.36
N GLU A 453 -27.35 14.06 12.05
CA GLU A 453 -26.12 14.52 12.73
C GLU A 453 -25.86 16.01 12.51
N LEU A 454 -26.16 16.56 11.33
CA LEU A 454 -26.05 18.00 11.06
C LEU A 454 -27.06 18.79 11.90
N GLU A 455 -28.31 18.35 12.03
CA GLU A 455 -29.30 19.02 12.89
C GLU A 455 -28.90 18.96 14.36
N PHE A 456 -28.32 17.85 14.82
CA PHE A 456 -27.79 17.72 16.16
C PHE A 456 -26.66 18.73 16.40
N MET A 457 -25.74 18.88 15.45
CA MET A 457 -24.66 19.88 15.52
C MET A 457 -25.23 21.29 15.67
N LEU A 458 -26.23 21.67 14.87
CA LEU A 458 -26.85 22.99 14.91
C LEU A 458 -27.55 23.29 16.26
N LYS A 459 -28.10 22.27 16.91
CA LYS A 459 -28.79 22.36 18.21
C LYS A 459 -27.89 22.07 19.41
N ASN A 460 -26.57 21.85 19.20
CA ASN A 460 -25.64 21.46 20.26
C ASN A 460 -25.35 22.65 21.18
N ASP A 461 -25.86 22.62 22.41
CA ASP A 461 -25.71 23.71 23.38
C ASP A 461 -24.24 24.00 23.71
N GLU A 462 -23.40 22.96 23.78
CA GLU A 462 -21.96 23.13 24.06
C GLU A 462 -21.25 23.88 22.93
N LEU A 463 -21.59 23.57 21.66
CA LEU A 463 -21.09 24.32 20.51
C LEU A 463 -21.65 25.74 20.50
N ASN A 464 -22.96 25.89 20.73
CA ASN A 464 -23.65 27.19 20.70
C ASN A 464 -23.20 28.14 21.82
N ASN A 465 -22.58 27.62 22.88
CA ASN A 465 -21.96 28.44 23.94
C ASN A 465 -20.53 28.91 23.63
N GLU A 466 -19.89 28.38 22.60
CA GLU A 466 -18.58 28.87 22.16
C GLU A 466 -18.69 30.27 21.51
N SER A 467 -17.64 31.07 21.61
CA SER A 467 -17.54 32.36 20.89
C SER A 467 -17.14 32.19 19.43
N SER A 468 -16.35 31.15 19.16
CA SER A 468 -15.91 30.78 17.82
C SER A 468 -15.34 29.36 17.79
N TYR A 469 -15.40 28.71 16.63
CA TYR A 469 -14.81 27.38 16.40
C TYR A 469 -14.24 27.28 14.99
N ILE A 470 -13.44 26.24 14.74
CA ILE A 470 -12.94 25.91 13.40
C ILE A 470 -13.85 24.84 12.81
N LEU A 471 -14.36 25.11 11.61
CA LEU A 471 -15.18 24.20 10.82
C LEU A 471 -14.37 23.69 9.63
N SER A 472 -14.26 22.37 9.50
CA SER A 472 -13.67 21.69 8.35
C SER A 472 -14.76 20.98 7.56
N ILE A 473 -14.86 21.27 6.28
CA ILE A 473 -15.80 20.62 5.37
C ILE A 473 -15.02 20.04 4.20
N LYS A 474 -15.32 18.80 3.80
CA LYS A 474 -14.76 18.23 2.57
C LYS A 474 -15.14 19.07 1.36
N ASN A 475 -14.18 19.33 0.47
CA ASN A 475 -14.35 20.24 -0.67
C ASN A 475 -15.33 19.73 -1.76
N TYR A 476 -15.67 18.44 -1.75
CA TYR A 476 -16.66 17.85 -2.66
C TYR A 476 -18.10 17.81 -2.08
N ILE A 477 -18.28 18.20 -0.82
CA ILE A 477 -19.60 18.42 -0.21
C ILE A 477 -20.09 19.84 -0.58
N ASP A 478 -21.39 20.05 -0.66
CA ASP A 478 -21.94 21.40 -0.83
C ASP A 478 -21.68 22.23 0.44
N ASN A 479 -20.59 22.99 0.41
CA ASN A 479 -20.17 23.82 1.53
C ASN A 479 -21.18 24.95 1.78
N ASP A 480 -21.74 25.55 0.74
CA ASP A 480 -22.66 26.70 0.87
C ASP A 480 -23.97 26.30 1.56
N GLU A 481 -24.48 25.11 1.28
CA GLU A 481 -25.65 24.57 1.98
C GLU A 481 -25.40 24.47 3.49
N ILE A 482 -24.25 23.92 3.91
CA ILE A 482 -23.89 23.74 5.31
C ILE A 482 -23.71 25.12 5.99
N LEU A 483 -22.98 26.04 5.36
CA LEU A 483 -22.71 27.37 5.90
C LEU A 483 -24.02 28.18 6.04
N ASN A 484 -24.94 28.09 5.10
CA ASN A 484 -26.25 28.74 5.19
C ASN A 484 -27.09 28.16 6.35
N LYS A 485 -27.12 26.83 6.52
CA LYS A 485 -27.82 26.18 7.65
C LYS A 485 -27.26 26.64 9.00
N ILE A 486 -25.93 26.81 9.13
CA ILE A 486 -25.30 27.36 10.35
C ILE A 486 -25.79 28.79 10.59
N LYS A 487 -25.75 29.67 9.58
CA LYS A 487 -26.20 31.07 9.71
C LYS A 487 -27.67 31.22 10.07
N GLU A 488 -28.52 30.35 9.52
CA GLU A 488 -29.97 30.40 9.73
C GLU A 488 -30.38 29.86 11.10
N ASN A 489 -29.73 28.80 11.58
CA ASN A 489 -30.17 28.04 12.75
C ASN A 489 -29.35 28.27 14.02
N THR A 490 -28.31 29.13 13.97
CA THR A 490 -27.44 29.42 15.12
C THR A 490 -27.14 30.92 15.23
N ASP A 491 -26.50 31.34 16.33
CA ASP A 491 -26.01 32.71 16.53
C ASP A 491 -24.71 33.01 15.78
N PHE A 492 -24.12 32.05 15.11
CA PHE A 492 -22.89 32.21 14.34
C PHE A 492 -23.17 32.85 12.99
N LYS A 493 -22.93 34.14 12.88
CA LYS A 493 -23.22 34.94 11.69
C LYS A 493 -21.99 35.26 10.83
N ASN A 494 -20.81 35.27 11.46
CA ASN A 494 -19.53 35.56 10.80
C ASN A 494 -18.81 34.27 10.43
N ILE A 495 -18.68 33.99 9.13
CA ILE A 495 -17.99 32.80 8.63
C ILE A 495 -16.93 33.26 7.64
N GLU A 496 -15.67 33.05 7.97
CA GLU A 496 -14.52 33.38 7.15
C GLU A 496 -13.86 32.10 6.64
N LYS A 497 -13.71 31.96 5.31
CA LYS A 497 -12.90 30.86 4.75
C LYS A 497 -11.42 31.16 4.98
N ILE A 498 -10.75 30.38 5.81
CA ILE A 498 -9.33 30.55 6.17
C ILE A 498 -8.39 29.61 5.39
N TYR A 499 -8.93 28.58 4.74
CA TYR A 499 -8.17 27.70 3.85
C TYR A 499 -9.11 27.04 2.82
N GLU A 500 -8.61 26.90 1.59
CA GLU A 500 -9.25 26.15 0.53
C GLU A 500 -8.38 24.97 0.16
N GLY A 501 -8.90 23.75 0.38
CA GLY A 501 -8.20 22.51 0.13
C GLY A 501 -8.15 22.16 -1.36
N PRO A 502 -7.13 21.42 -1.80
CA PRO A 502 -7.02 20.95 -3.17
C PRO A 502 -8.12 19.92 -3.51
N THR A 503 -8.38 19.74 -4.81
CA THR A 503 -9.39 18.79 -5.32
C THR A 503 -8.79 17.47 -5.82
N SER A 504 -7.49 17.27 -5.67
CA SER A 504 -6.79 16.07 -6.14
C SER A 504 -7.08 14.86 -5.25
N LYS A 505 -7.24 13.69 -5.85
CA LYS A 505 -7.47 12.40 -5.17
C LYS A 505 -6.39 12.03 -4.14
N TYR A 506 -5.15 12.51 -4.33
CA TYR A 506 -4.00 12.21 -3.48
C TYR A 506 -3.64 13.34 -2.52
N GLU A 507 -4.60 14.20 -2.23
CA GLU A 507 -4.49 15.35 -1.34
C GLU A 507 -5.63 15.35 -0.33
N VAL A 508 -5.47 16.06 0.81
CA VAL A 508 -6.51 16.17 1.82
C VAL A 508 -7.40 17.37 1.50
N GLY A 509 -8.46 17.14 0.74
CA GLY A 509 -9.35 18.18 0.25
C GLY A 509 -10.31 18.71 1.33
N ASN A 510 -9.81 19.41 2.35
CA ASN A 510 -10.64 20.06 3.36
C ASN A 510 -10.65 21.59 3.17
N ASN A 511 -11.83 22.20 3.17
CA ASN A 511 -11.99 23.63 3.32
C ASN A 511 -12.12 23.98 4.80
N LEU A 512 -11.37 24.95 5.28
CA LEU A 512 -11.42 25.39 6.68
C LEU A 512 -12.05 26.78 6.80
N TYR A 513 -12.91 26.91 7.79
CA TYR A 513 -13.62 28.15 8.11
C TYR A 513 -13.44 28.51 9.57
N LEU A 514 -13.21 29.78 9.86
CA LEU A 514 -13.40 30.35 11.18
C LEU A 514 -14.85 30.80 11.30
N VAL A 515 -15.57 30.18 12.22
CA VAL A 515 -16.99 30.47 12.49
C VAL A 515 -17.09 31.19 13.80
N SER A 516 -17.73 32.38 13.83
CA SER A 516 -17.89 33.22 15.04
C SER A 516 -19.23 33.92 15.11
N LYS A 517 -19.63 34.28 16.34
CA LYS A 517 -20.86 35.04 16.58
C LYS A 517 -20.78 36.44 16.04
#